data_3dcf234890b0200c660645821079bb53
#
_entry.id   3dcf234890b0200c660645821079bb53
#
_cell.length_a   1.000
_cell.length_b   1.000
_cell.length_c   1.000
_cell.angle_alpha   90.00
_cell.angle_beta   90.00
_cell.angle_gamma   90.00
#
_symmetry.space_group_name_H-M   'P 1'
#
loop_
_entity.id
_entity.type
_entity.pdbx_description
1 polymer ?
#
loop_
_entity_poly.entity_id
_entity_poly.type
_entity_poly.pdbx_seq_one_letter_code
_entity_poly.pdbx_strand_id
1 'polypeptide(L)'
;MNSEDFPDFSRSEQAGGRKQGSRQGRASGGAVALSGDALFDRVPPHDDEAEMAVLGGMLMSKDAIGEVSQLIDVSDFYQPKNQTIYDAVITLFSASQPVDAVLVANALLKDGDLEKVGGTDYLHSLVASVPTAANATYYADIVHQRAILRNVIAAGTKIAQLGYSAEGSQAEDVVNLAQAEIYEVSSGKVRQDYQAIGPVVHDALDQLDKLQNGDLERGVPTGFKDIDDVTQGLQPGQMIVVAGRPAMGKSTLGIDFARSAALHHHDAAVVFSLEMSKTELAQRIISAETNIPLVALRRADDITPERWNTLNNFWNKLDDAPLFIDDSPNMSLMEIRAKCRRLKQTDDLKLVVIDYLQLMSSGKQIESRQQEVSEFSRALKLLA
;
A
#
# COMPACT_ATOMS: atom_id res chain seq x y z
N MET A 1 9.61 2.67 -64.87
CA MET A 1 8.32 2.15 -65.35
C MET A 1 7.37 2.32 -64.20
N ASN A 2 6.53 3.34 -64.35
CA ASN A 2 5.16 3.59 -63.87
C ASN A 2 4.89 3.43 -62.36
N SER A 3 4.73 4.46 -61.52
CA SER A 3 3.80 5.63 -61.46
C SER A 3 2.32 5.26 -61.59
N GLU A 4 1.50 5.88 -60.70
CA GLU A 4 0.02 5.99 -60.67
C GLU A 4 -0.65 5.06 -59.62
N ASP A 5 -1.58 5.43 -58.72
CA ASP A 5 -2.45 6.63 -58.68
C ASP A 5 -3.00 6.79 -57.29
N PHE A 6 -3.06 8.01 -56.77
CA PHE A 6 -3.93 8.45 -55.67
C PHE A 6 -5.15 9.16 -56.26
N PRO A 7 -6.35 8.99 -55.77
CA PRO A 7 -7.44 9.97 -55.97
C PRO A 7 -7.64 10.86 -54.78
N ASP A 8 -7.60 12.14 -55.06
CA ASP A 8 -8.02 13.31 -54.31
C ASP A 8 -9.56 13.40 -54.30
N PHE A 9 -10.16 13.72 -53.13
CA PHE A 9 -11.56 14.16 -53.06
C PHE A 9 -11.69 15.38 -52.15
N SER A 10 -11.63 16.55 -52.82
CA SER A 10 -12.18 17.80 -52.29
C SER A 10 -13.52 18.14 -52.95
N ARG A 11 -14.44 18.66 -52.13
CA ARG A 11 -15.65 19.45 -52.45
C ARG A 11 -16.96 18.72 -52.82
N SER A 12 -17.99 18.94 -52.05
CA SER A 12 -19.05 19.93 -52.38
C SER A 12 -20.15 19.99 -51.32
N GLU A 13 -20.63 21.18 -51.17
CA GLU A 13 -21.62 21.79 -50.32
C GLU A 13 -23.07 21.28 -50.46
N GLN A 14 -23.82 21.59 -49.42
CA GLN A 14 -25.19 22.15 -49.34
C GLN A 14 -26.39 21.27 -49.01
N ALA A 15 -26.96 21.68 -47.86
CA ALA A 15 -28.36 22.00 -47.60
C ALA A 15 -29.40 20.91 -47.27
N GLY A 16 -29.99 21.07 -46.09
CA GLY A 16 -31.45 20.95 -45.95
C GLY A 16 -32.00 20.00 -44.88
N GLY A 17 -32.60 20.55 -43.82
CA GLY A 17 -33.84 19.97 -43.31
C GLY A 17 -33.89 19.36 -41.93
N ARG A 18 -34.39 20.11 -40.98
CA ARG A 18 -34.97 19.78 -39.66
C ARG A 18 -35.58 18.38 -39.51
N LYS A 19 -35.31 17.71 -38.35
CA LYS A 19 -36.38 17.26 -37.44
C LYS A 19 -35.79 16.82 -36.07
N GLN A 20 -36.45 17.29 -35.02
CA GLN A 20 -36.25 16.94 -33.61
C GLN A 20 -36.52 15.45 -33.36
N GLY A 21 -35.69 14.84 -32.50
CA GLY A 21 -35.93 13.53 -31.91
C GLY A 21 -35.05 13.33 -30.69
N SER A 22 -35.62 13.51 -29.51
CA SER A 22 -35.09 13.27 -28.20
C SER A 22 -34.67 11.81 -28.04
N ARG A 23 -33.40 11.52 -27.71
CA ARG A 23 -32.99 10.26 -27.08
C ARG A 23 -31.94 10.56 -26.02
N GLN A 24 -32.32 10.25 -24.80
CA GLN A 24 -31.45 10.16 -23.64
C GLN A 24 -30.22 9.28 -23.93
N GLY A 25 -29.05 9.89 -23.94
CA GLY A 25 -27.77 9.19 -24.05
C GLY A 25 -27.15 9.05 -22.66
N ARG A 26 -26.86 7.83 -22.28
CA ARG A 26 -26.06 7.44 -21.14
C ARG A 26 -24.73 8.22 -21.12
N ALA A 27 -24.43 8.85 -20.00
CA ALA A 27 -23.15 9.48 -19.73
C ALA A 27 -22.07 8.41 -19.61
N SER A 28 -21.21 8.29 -20.61
CA SER A 28 -19.90 7.68 -20.50
C SER A 28 -18.98 8.72 -19.86
N GLY A 29 -18.42 8.41 -18.68
CA GLY A 29 -17.44 9.25 -18.01
C GLY A 29 -16.16 9.40 -18.84
N GLY A 30 -16.10 10.41 -19.69
CA GLY A 30 -14.87 10.84 -20.34
C GLY A 30 -14.07 11.73 -19.39
N ALA A 31 -12.84 11.39 -19.10
CA ALA A 31 -11.91 12.26 -18.41
C ALA A 31 -11.74 13.56 -19.21
N VAL A 32 -12.26 14.66 -18.68
CA VAL A 32 -12.06 15.99 -19.24
C VAL A 32 -10.62 16.39 -18.95
N ALA A 33 -9.79 16.49 -19.97
CA ALA A 33 -8.45 17.08 -19.87
C ALA A 33 -8.61 18.56 -19.49
N LEU A 34 -8.30 18.88 -18.24
CA LEU A 34 -8.37 20.24 -17.70
C LEU A 34 -7.05 20.95 -18.01
N SER A 35 -7.12 22.17 -18.58
CA SER A 35 -5.97 23.08 -18.69
C SER A 35 -5.45 23.41 -17.29
N GLY A 36 -4.11 23.43 -17.12
CA GLY A 36 -3.44 23.57 -15.81
C GLY A 36 -3.94 24.71 -14.94
N ASP A 37 -4.29 25.88 -15.51
CA ASP A 37 -4.80 27.05 -14.79
C ASP A 37 -6.15 26.82 -14.11
N ALA A 38 -7.01 25.96 -14.66
CA ALA A 38 -8.32 25.68 -14.09
C ALA A 38 -8.32 24.70 -12.90
N LEU A 39 -7.19 24.08 -12.61
CA LEU A 39 -7.06 23.14 -11.47
C LEU A 39 -6.84 23.86 -10.14
N PHE A 40 -6.17 25.01 -10.15
CA PHE A 40 -5.81 25.76 -8.94
C PHE A 40 -6.90 26.71 -8.42
N ASP A 41 -7.92 27.01 -9.26
CA ASP A 41 -9.08 27.86 -8.88
C ASP A 41 -10.24 27.09 -8.23
N ARG A 42 -10.10 25.77 -8.02
CA ARG A 42 -11.17 24.96 -7.43
C ARG A 42 -11.10 24.94 -5.92
N VAL A 43 -12.26 25.09 -5.30
CA VAL A 43 -12.40 24.91 -3.85
C VAL A 43 -12.07 23.47 -3.51
N PRO A 44 -11.17 23.23 -2.53
CA PRO A 44 -10.81 21.87 -2.10
C PRO A 44 -12.04 21.05 -1.65
N PRO A 45 -12.07 19.74 -1.83
CA PRO A 45 -13.16 18.89 -1.40
C PRO A 45 -13.43 19.02 0.10
N HIS A 46 -14.66 19.41 0.48
CA HIS A 46 -15.12 19.53 1.87
C HIS A 46 -16.64 19.26 1.93
N ASP A 47 -17.18 19.16 3.13
CA ASP A 47 -18.58 19.00 3.41
C ASP A 47 -18.90 19.67 4.75
N ASP A 48 -19.33 20.95 4.67
CA ASP A 48 -19.58 21.77 5.86
C ASP A 48 -20.71 21.20 6.73
N GLU A 49 -21.74 20.59 6.11
CA GLU A 49 -22.85 20.00 6.84
C GLU A 49 -22.41 18.76 7.63
N ALA A 50 -21.55 17.92 7.02
CA ALA A 50 -20.98 16.76 7.71
C ALA A 50 -20.05 17.18 8.85
N GLU A 51 -19.18 18.20 8.67
CA GLU A 51 -18.34 18.73 9.75
C GLU A 51 -19.18 19.25 10.93
N MET A 52 -20.21 20.02 10.64
CA MET A 52 -21.12 20.51 11.69
C MET A 52 -21.84 19.37 12.40
N ALA A 53 -22.29 18.35 11.67
CA ALA A 53 -22.97 17.20 12.23
C ALA A 53 -22.06 16.34 13.12
N VAL A 54 -20.80 16.17 12.75
CA VAL A 54 -19.78 15.50 13.60
C VAL A 54 -19.63 16.23 14.92
N LEU A 55 -19.32 17.53 14.90
CA LEU A 55 -19.12 18.33 16.10
C LEU A 55 -20.39 18.41 16.97
N GLY A 56 -21.55 18.56 16.35
CA GLY A 56 -22.84 18.54 17.05
C GLY A 56 -23.08 17.22 17.79
N GLY A 57 -22.79 16.08 17.14
CA GLY A 57 -22.89 14.76 17.75
C GLY A 57 -21.92 14.57 18.91
N MET A 58 -20.67 15.05 18.79
CA MET A 58 -19.67 15.03 19.87
C MET A 58 -20.07 15.88 21.08
N LEU A 59 -20.71 17.04 20.85
CA LEU A 59 -21.21 17.90 21.93
C LEU A 59 -22.44 17.33 22.64
N MET A 60 -23.15 16.37 22.03
CA MET A 60 -24.34 15.72 22.58
C MET A 60 -24.04 14.42 23.33
N SER A 61 -22.97 13.70 22.97
CA SER A 61 -22.68 12.36 23.51
C SER A 61 -21.21 12.13 23.71
N LYS A 62 -20.85 11.67 24.93
CA LYS A 62 -19.48 11.28 25.27
C LYS A 62 -19.02 10.05 24.48
N ASP A 63 -19.92 9.11 24.19
CA ASP A 63 -19.60 7.90 23.43
C ASP A 63 -19.25 8.27 21.98
N ALA A 64 -20.00 9.22 21.38
CA ALA A 64 -19.71 9.74 20.06
C ALA A 64 -18.31 10.38 19.97
N ILE A 65 -17.83 11.05 21.04
CA ILE A 65 -16.46 11.58 21.06
C ILE A 65 -15.44 10.46 20.96
N GLY A 66 -15.63 9.38 21.74
CA GLY A 66 -14.73 8.23 21.70
C GLY A 66 -14.67 7.56 20.34
N GLU A 67 -15.82 7.35 19.70
CA GLU A 67 -15.91 6.74 18.37
C GLU A 67 -15.32 7.63 17.27
N VAL A 68 -15.70 8.92 17.24
CA VAL A 68 -15.24 9.88 16.23
C VAL A 68 -13.73 10.11 16.32
N SER A 69 -13.17 10.18 17.52
CA SER A 69 -11.73 10.40 17.72
C SER A 69 -10.84 9.27 17.18
N GLN A 70 -11.42 8.07 16.96
CA GLN A 70 -10.74 6.95 16.32
C GLN A 70 -10.75 7.07 14.78
N LEU A 71 -11.71 7.79 14.20
CA LEU A 71 -11.92 7.88 12.76
C LEU A 71 -11.24 9.09 12.15
N ILE A 72 -11.33 10.25 12.80
CA ILE A 72 -10.84 11.53 12.27
C ILE A 72 -9.91 12.27 13.21
N ASP A 73 -9.19 13.21 12.65
CA ASP A 73 -8.23 14.08 13.34
C ASP A 73 -8.60 15.55 13.14
N VAL A 74 -7.95 16.44 13.89
CA VAL A 74 -8.06 17.91 13.72
C VAL A 74 -7.84 18.32 12.25
N SER A 75 -6.82 17.74 11.60
CA SER A 75 -6.47 18.04 10.20
C SER A 75 -7.51 17.58 9.17
N ASP A 76 -8.45 16.71 9.56
CA ASP A 76 -9.49 16.21 8.67
C ASP A 76 -10.62 17.22 8.46
N PHE A 77 -10.74 18.20 9.31
CA PHE A 77 -11.68 19.31 9.11
C PHE A 77 -11.13 20.34 8.12
N TYR A 78 -11.99 20.80 7.22
CA TYR A 78 -11.64 21.84 6.26
C TYR A 78 -11.72 23.24 6.88
N GLN A 79 -12.77 23.49 7.70
CA GLN A 79 -13.01 24.79 8.31
C GLN A 79 -12.11 25.00 9.54
N PRO A 80 -11.25 26.05 9.59
CA PRO A 80 -10.39 26.29 10.73
C PRO A 80 -11.14 26.44 12.07
N LYS A 81 -12.33 27.03 12.05
CA LYS A 81 -13.19 27.14 13.24
C LYS A 81 -13.60 25.77 13.79
N ASN A 82 -13.88 24.79 12.91
CA ASN A 82 -14.24 23.43 13.29
C ASN A 82 -13.04 22.66 13.82
N GLN A 83 -11.85 22.89 13.26
CA GLN A 83 -10.58 22.35 13.79
C GLN A 83 -10.37 22.78 15.25
N THR A 84 -10.53 24.08 15.54
CA THR A 84 -10.35 24.65 16.87
C THR A 84 -11.39 24.09 17.86
N ILE A 85 -12.65 23.93 17.44
CA ILE A 85 -13.70 23.35 18.29
C ILE A 85 -13.40 21.87 18.58
N TYR A 86 -13.00 21.09 17.54
CA TYR A 86 -12.66 19.68 17.71
C TYR A 86 -11.50 19.51 18.69
N ASP A 87 -10.44 20.33 18.58
CA ASP A 87 -9.29 20.29 19.47
C ASP A 87 -9.67 20.58 20.92
N ALA A 88 -10.53 21.58 21.16
CA ALA A 88 -11.06 21.87 22.47
C ALA A 88 -11.89 20.71 23.05
N VAL A 89 -12.74 20.06 22.24
CA VAL A 89 -13.52 18.87 22.62
C VAL A 89 -12.60 17.73 23.03
N ILE A 90 -11.58 17.41 22.22
CA ILE A 90 -10.64 16.32 22.50
C ILE A 90 -9.79 16.62 23.73
N THR A 91 -9.39 17.86 23.93
CA THR A 91 -8.63 18.29 25.12
C THR A 91 -9.45 18.07 26.41
N LEU A 92 -10.70 18.49 26.44
CA LEU A 92 -11.59 18.27 27.58
C LEU A 92 -11.86 16.78 27.82
N PHE A 93 -12.13 16.04 26.76
CA PHE A 93 -12.37 14.60 26.81
C PHE A 93 -11.15 13.83 27.34
N SER A 94 -9.95 14.17 26.87
CA SER A 94 -8.68 13.55 27.32
C SER A 94 -8.38 13.84 28.78
N ALA A 95 -8.79 15.02 29.28
CA ALA A 95 -8.73 15.38 30.68
C ALA A 95 -9.84 14.74 31.55
N SER A 96 -10.65 13.84 30.97
CA SER A 96 -11.80 13.20 31.62
C SER A 96 -12.84 14.20 32.16
N GLN A 97 -12.90 15.39 31.57
CA GLN A 97 -13.89 16.41 31.87
C GLN A 97 -15.18 16.15 31.09
N PRO A 98 -16.34 16.58 31.61
CA PRO A 98 -17.58 16.55 30.84
C PRO A 98 -17.46 17.50 29.62
N VAL A 99 -18.06 17.10 28.50
CA VAL A 99 -18.03 17.87 27.25
C VAL A 99 -19.46 18.21 26.87
N ASP A 100 -19.75 19.50 26.79
CA ASP A 100 -20.96 20.09 26.26
C ASP A 100 -20.66 21.47 25.67
N ALA A 101 -21.64 22.08 24.99
CA ALA A 101 -21.47 23.36 24.34
C ALA A 101 -21.04 24.48 25.31
N VAL A 102 -21.46 24.45 26.55
CA VAL A 102 -21.13 25.48 27.56
C VAL A 102 -19.71 25.34 28.03
N LEU A 103 -19.27 24.10 28.33
CA LEU A 103 -17.91 23.84 28.79
C LEU A 103 -16.86 24.07 27.67
N VAL A 104 -17.19 23.70 26.44
CA VAL A 104 -16.34 24.00 25.28
C VAL A 104 -16.26 25.51 25.05
N ALA A 105 -17.38 26.26 25.16
CA ALA A 105 -17.35 27.71 25.08
C ALA A 105 -16.44 28.33 26.15
N ASN A 106 -16.49 27.82 27.38
CA ASN A 106 -15.62 28.30 28.47
C ASN A 106 -14.14 27.98 28.24
N ALA A 107 -13.83 26.81 27.68
CA ALA A 107 -12.45 26.45 27.31
C ALA A 107 -11.94 27.39 26.21
N LEU A 108 -12.69 27.57 25.13
CA LEU A 108 -12.37 28.48 24.03
C LEU A 108 -12.26 29.95 24.47
N LEU A 109 -13.04 30.38 25.46
CA LEU A 109 -12.95 31.72 26.02
C LEU A 109 -11.64 31.93 26.77
N LYS A 110 -11.17 30.94 27.54
CA LYS A 110 -9.89 30.98 28.26
C LYS A 110 -8.72 31.07 27.30
N ASP A 111 -8.80 30.38 26.19
CA ASP A 111 -7.75 30.35 25.16
C ASP A 111 -7.82 31.54 24.20
N GLY A 112 -8.88 32.37 24.28
CA GLY A 112 -9.08 33.56 23.45
C GLY A 112 -9.56 33.25 22.03
N ASP A 113 -10.12 32.06 21.80
CA ASP A 113 -10.52 31.57 20.47
C ASP A 113 -12.05 31.56 20.26
N LEU A 114 -12.84 31.83 21.30
CA LEU A 114 -14.31 31.79 21.22
C LEU A 114 -14.89 32.69 20.11
N GLU A 115 -14.40 33.91 19.97
CA GLU A 115 -14.84 34.84 18.93
C GLU A 115 -14.46 34.34 17.52
N LYS A 116 -13.29 33.73 17.37
CA LYS A 116 -12.80 33.21 16.09
C LYS A 116 -13.63 32.04 15.56
N VAL A 117 -14.21 31.25 16.44
CA VAL A 117 -15.06 30.12 16.05
C VAL A 117 -16.51 30.53 15.78
N GLY A 118 -16.90 31.77 16.04
CA GLY A 118 -18.25 32.28 15.84
C GLY A 118 -19.10 32.38 17.12
N GLY A 119 -18.44 32.42 18.28
CA GLY A 119 -19.09 32.63 19.57
C GLY A 119 -19.92 31.41 20.05
N THR A 120 -20.66 31.64 21.14
CA THR A 120 -21.57 30.65 21.70
C THR A 120 -22.71 30.26 20.77
N ASP A 121 -23.15 31.18 19.91
CA ASP A 121 -24.24 30.95 18.96
C ASP A 121 -23.89 29.88 17.94
N TYR A 122 -22.65 29.83 17.48
CA TYR A 122 -22.20 28.78 16.57
C TYR A 122 -22.17 27.41 17.26
N LEU A 123 -21.69 27.31 18.51
CA LEU A 123 -21.71 26.06 19.27
C LEU A 123 -23.14 25.55 19.49
N HIS A 124 -24.07 26.44 19.78
CA HIS A 124 -25.49 26.06 19.89
C HIS A 124 -26.08 25.61 18.54
N SER A 125 -25.67 26.26 17.44
CA SER A 125 -26.10 25.85 16.10
C SER A 125 -25.60 24.46 15.71
N LEU A 126 -24.38 24.06 16.12
CA LEU A 126 -23.85 22.70 15.93
C LEU A 126 -24.74 21.65 16.61
N VAL A 127 -25.10 21.88 17.86
CA VAL A 127 -26.00 20.96 18.59
C VAL A 127 -27.39 20.92 17.97
N ALA A 128 -27.90 22.07 17.52
CA ALA A 128 -29.23 22.15 16.90
C ALA A 128 -29.29 21.53 15.49
N SER A 129 -28.17 21.43 14.78
CA SER A 129 -28.10 20.86 13.43
C SER A 129 -28.24 19.34 13.40
N VAL A 130 -28.09 18.65 14.53
CA VAL A 130 -28.06 17.17 14.60
C VAL A 130 -29.24 16.66 15.42
N PRO A 131 -30.10 15.83 14.82
CA PRO A 131 -31.24 15.26 15.58
C PRO A 131 -30.82 14.16 16.57
N THR A 132 -29.69 13.49 16.34
CA THR A 132 -29.17 12.39 17.19
C THR A 132 -27.67 12.26 17.05
N ALA A 133 -26.99 11.98 18.15
CA ALA A 133 -25.55 11.69 18.16
C ALA A 133 -25.19 10.33 17.53
N ALA A 134 -26.15 9.43 17.34
CA ALA A 134 -25.91 8.05 16.87
C ALA A 134 -25.28 7.99 15.45
N ASN A 135 -25.42 9.03 14.63
CA ASN A 135 -24.89 9.06 13.28
C ASN A 135 -23.54 9.81 13.18
N ALA A 136 -22.93 10.21 14.30
CA ALA A 136 -21.70 11.00 14.29
C ALA A 136 -20.54 10.29 13.56
N THR A 137 -20.42 8.98 13.73
CA THR A 137 -19.44 8.15 13.03
C THR A 137 -19.63 8.14 11.53
N TYR A 138 -20.86 8.09 11.04
CA TYR A 138 -21.16 8.14 9.61
C TYR A 138 -20.73 9.48 9.00
N TYR A 139 -21.02 10.59 9.69
CA TYR A 139 -20.57 11.91 9.25
C TYR A 139 -19.06 12.06 9.35
N ALA A 140 -18.41 11.46 10.35
CA ALA A 140 -16.95 11.41 10.46
C ALA A 140 -16.31 10.70 9.27
N ASP A 141 -16.89 9.60 8.79
CA ASP A 141 -16.41 8.92 7.58
C ASP A 141 -16.50 9.83 6.34
N ILE A 142 -17.56 10.63 6.19
CA ILE A 142 -17.68 11.61 5.08
C ILE A 142 -16.56 12.65 5.18
N VAL A 143 -16.34 13.23 6.36
CA VAL A 143 -15.28 14.23 6.61
C VAL A 143 -13.91 13.63 6.28
N HIS A 144 -13.63 12.40 6.74
CA HIS A 144 -12.39 11.68 6.46
C HIS A 144 -12.16 11.44 4.97
N GLN A 145 -13.17 11.00 4.24
CA GLN A 145 -13.08 10.81 2.78
C GLN A 145 -12.74 12.13 2.06
N ARG A 146 -13.34 13.26 2.48
CA ARG A 146 -13.01 14.57 1.92
C ARG A 146 -11.58 14.99 2.26
N ALA A 147 -11.11 14.70 3.47
CA ALA A 147 -9.73 14.96 3.88
C ALA A 147 -8.73 14.15 3.04
N ILE A 148 -8.98 12.87 2.79
CA ILE A 148 -8.15 12.04 1.90
C ILE A 148 -8.04 12.69 0.51
N LEU A 149 -9.14 13.16 -0.07
CA LEU A 149 -9.12 13.82 -1.37
C LEU A 149 -8.30 15.12 -1.35
N ARG A 150 -8.36 15.91 -0.26
CA ARG A 150 -7.50 17.08 -0.07
C ARG A 150 -6.02 16.71 0.02
N ASN A 151 -5.71 15.66 0.76
CA ASN A 151 -4.34 15.16 0.89
C ASN A 151 -3.79 14.67 -0.45
N VAL A 152 -4.61 14.02 -1.30
CA VAL A 152 -4.24 13.65 -2.68
C VAL A 152 -3.90 14.89 -3.51
N ILE A 153 -4.72 15.95 -3.42
CA ILE A 153 -4.49 17.21 -4.14
C ILE A 153 -3.19 17.87 -3.66
N ALA A 154 -2.98 17.94 -2.34
CA ALA A 154 -1.78 18.51 -1.75
C ALA A 154 -0.51 17.73 -2.16
N ALA A 155 -0.53 16.40 -2.10
CA ALA A 155 0.55 15.54 -2.55
C ALA A 155 0.83 15.73 -4.06
N GLY A 156 -0.22 15.78 -4.89
CA GLY A 156 -0.08 16.04 -6.33
C GLY A 156 0.59 17.40 -6.62
N THR A 157 0.22 18.44 -5.87
CA THR A 157 0.84 19.78 -5.97
C THR A 157 2.31 19.74 -5.57
N LYS A 158 2.63 19.08 -4.45
CA LYS A 158 4.02 18.88 -4.01
C LYS A 158 4.85 18.11 -5.04
N ILE A 159 4.30 17.04 -5.61
CA ILE A 159 4.97 16.24 -6.65
C ILE A 159 5.24 17.10 -7.89
N ALA A 160 4.29 17.91 -8.32
CA ALA A 160 4.49 18.84 -9.42
C ALA A 160 5.62 19.84 -9.12
N GLN A 161 5.66 20.40 -7.90
CA GLN A 161 6.73 21.30 -7.46
C GLN A 161 8.10 20.62 -7.45
N LEU A 162 8.18 19.35 -6.97
CA LEU A 162 9.42 18.57 -7.01
C LEU A 162 9.94 18.41 -8.45
N GLY A 163 9.05 18.16 -9.42
CA GLY A 163 9.41 18.06 -10.83
C GLY A 163 9.96 19.37 -11.42
N TYR A 164 9.34 20.52 -11.07
CA TYR A 164 9.81 21.83 -11.54
C TYR A 164 11.09 22.32 -10.85
N SER A 165 11.34 21.92 -9.59
CA SER A 165 12.51 22.34 -8.83
C SER A 165 13.74 21.43 -8.99
N ALA A 166 13.65 20.40 -9.84
CA ALA A 166 14.66 19.35 -9.99
C ALA A 166 15.94 19.76 -10.73
N GLU A 167 16.22 21.07 -10.94
CA GLU A 167 17.45 21.52 -11.59
C GLU A 167 18.68 21.03 -10.83
N GLY A 168 19.41 20.05 -11.43
CA GLY A 168 20.64 19.46 -10.89
C GLY A 168 20.48 18.21 -10.04
N SER A 169 19.27 17.73 -9.78
CA SER A 169 19.00 16.47 -9.10
C SER A 169 18.92 15.31 -10.09
N GLN A 170 19.24 14.08 -9.64
CA GLN A 170 19.01 12.89 -10.48
C GLN A 170 17.50 12.61 -10.57
N ALA A 171 17.00 12.28 -11.75
CA ALA A 171 15.57 12.01 -11.96
C ALA A 171 15.02 10.93 -11.03
N GLU A 172 15.86 9.94 -10.69
CA GLU A 172 15.51 8.85 -9.77
C GLU A 172 15.23 9.34 -8.35
N ASP A 173 15.98 10.33 -7.84
CA ASP A 173 15.76 10.91 -6.51
C ASP A 173 14.41 11.64 -6.45
N VAL A 174 14.05 12.35 -7.51
CA VAL A 174 12.77 13.06 -7.60
C VAL A 174 11.59 12.07 -7.65
N VAL A 175 11.74 10.97 -8.37
CA VAL A 175 10.73 9.90 -8.42
C VAL A 175 10.56 9.25 -7.05
N ASN A 176 11.64 8.99 -6.32
CA ASN A 176 11.58 8.42 -4.98
C ASN A 176 10.87 9.37 -3.99
N LEU A 177 11.16 10.67 -4.05
CA LEU A 177 10.46 11.67 -3.23
C LEU A 177 8.96 11.76 -3.59
N ALA A 178 8.61 11.72 -4.87
CA ALA A 178 7.22 11.72 -5.31
C ALA A 178 6.44 10.48 -4.82
N GLN A 179 7.07 9.30 -4.85
CA GLN A 179 6.49 8.07 -4.31
C GLN A 179 6.27 8.16 -2.79
N ALA A 180 7.21 8.77 -2.06
CA ALA A 180 7.06 8.98 -0.62
C ALA A 180 5.85 9.87 -0.29
N GLU A 181 5.64 10.95 -1.04
CA GLU A 181 4.48 11.85 -0.86
C GLU A 181 3.13 11.12 -1.11
N ILE A 182 3.05 10.28 -2.14
CA ILE A 182 1.85 9.48 -2.39
C ILE A 182 1.64 8.44 -1.27
N TYR A 183 2.73 7.86 -0.78
CA TYR A 183 2.64 6.87 0.29
C TYR A 183 2.11 7.47 1.60
N GLU A 184 2.49 8.70 1.94
CA GLU A 184 1.96 9.40 3.13
C GLU A 184 0.44 9.56 3.07
N VAL A 185 -0.12 9.84 1.89
CA VAL A 185 -1.59 9.93 1.69
C VAL A 185 -2.28 8.60 1.95
N SER A 186 -1.66 7.48 1.53
CA SER A 186 -2.24 6.13 1.65
C SER A 186 -1.98 5.48 3.02
N SER A 187 -1.03 6.02 3.78
CA SER A 187 -0.63 5.49 5.09
C SER A 187 -1.42 6.12 6.24
N GLY A 188 -2.66 6.52 6.00
CA GLY A 188 -3.56 7.01 7.03
C GLY A 188 -3.35 6.23 8.33
N LYS A 189 -3.38 6.91 9.49
CA LYS A 189 -3.07 6.38 10.84
C LYS A 189 -3.36 4.89 10.96
N VAL A 190 -2.35 4.10 11.32
CA VAL A 190 -2.53 2.72 11.75
C VAL A 190 -3.53 2.75 12.90
N ARG A 191 -4.77 2.35 12.60
CA ARG A 191 -5.79 2.13 13.64
C ARG A 191 -5.16 1.17 14.65
N GLN A 192 -5.06 1.59 15.90
CA GLN A 192 -4.78 0.66 16.99
C GLN A 192 -6.08 -0.10 17.26
N ASP A 193 -6.34 -1.10 16.42
CA ASP A 193 -7.48 -1.98 16.59
C ASP A 193 -7.16 -2.98 17.70
N TYR A 194 -7.32 -2.56 18.97
CA TYR A 194 -7.42 -3.51 20.06
C TYR A 194 -8.82 -4.10 20.07
N GLN A 195 -8.90 -5.42 19.95
CA GLN A 195 -10.15 -6.17 20.01
C GLN A 195 -10.27 -6.86 21.37
N ALA A 196 -11.51 -7.00 21.86
CA ALA A 196 -11.77 -7.84 23.03
C ALA A 196 -11.33 -9.27 22.71
N ILE A 197 -10.72 -9.99 23.68
CA ILE A 197 -10.14 -11.32 23.47
C ILE A 197 -11.20 -12.36 23.04
N GLY A 198 -12.46 -12.21 23.42
CA GLY A 198 -13.53 -13.16 23.13
C GLY A 198 -13.72 -13.44 21.63
N PRO A 199 -13.97 -12.45 20.77
CA PRO A 199 -14.02 -12.65 19.32
C PRO A 199 -12.75 -13.27 18.75
N VAL A 200 -11.56 -12.82 19.20
CA VAL A 200 -10.27 -13.35 18.74
C VAL A 200 -10.10 -14.84 19.06
N VAL A 201 -10.54 -15.28 20.25
CA VAL A 201 -10.52 -16.69 20.64
C VAL A 201 -11.51 -17.50 19.78
N HIS A 202 -12.67 -16.94 19.46
CA HIS A 202 -13.65 -17.61 18.60
C HIS A 202 -13.07 -17.85 17.21
N ASP A 203 -12.49 -16.83 16.60
CA ASP A 203 -11.81 -16.93 15.29
C ASP A 203 -10.65 -17.94 15.31
N ALA A 204 -9.89 -18.00 16.41
CA ALA A 204 -8.81 -18.96 16.59
C ALA A 204 -9.33 -20.41 16.70
N LEU A 205 -10.46 -20.63 17.37
CA LEU A 205 -11.09 -21.95 17.46
C LEU A 205 -11.66 -22.39 16.11
N ASP A 206 -12.27 -21.48 15.35
CA ASP A 206 -12.74 -21.75 13.99
C ASP A 206 -11.59 -22.11 13.04
N GLN A 207 -10.43 -21.46 13.20
CA GLN A 207 -9.22 -21.82 12.45
C GLN A 207 -8.71 -23.21 12.82
N LEU A 208 -8.74 -23.58 14.10
CA LEU A 208 -8.35 -24.92 14.55
C LEU A 208 -9.27 -26.02 13.98
N ASP A 209 -10.57 -25.77 13.94
CA ASP A 209 -11.54 -26.70 13.37
C ASP A 209 -11.31 -26.90 11.86
N LYS A 210 -11.08 -25.81 11.12
CA LYS A 210 -10.69 -25.85 9.69
C LYS A 210 -9.40 -26.60 9.44
N LEU A 211 -8.38 -26.41 10.33
CA LEU A 211 -7.11 -27.17 10.25
C LEU A 211 -7.32 -28.66 10.48
N GLN A 212 -8.18 -29.06 11.43
CA GLN A 212 -8.49 -30.47 11.69
C GLN A 212 -9.25 -31.12 10.50
N ASN A 213 -10.13 -30.37 9.86
CA ASN A 213 -10.90 -30.84 8.72
C ASN A 213 -10.12 -30.80 7.39
N GLY A 214 -8.90 -30.24 7.37
CA GLY A 214 -8.07 -30.08 6.18
C GLY A 214 -8.52 -28.96 5.24
N ASP A 215 -9.41 -28.09 5.69
CA ASP A 215 -10.00 -26.99 4.93
C ASP A 215 -9.15 -25.70 4.97
N LEU A 216 -8.09 -25.67 5.80
CA LEU A 216 -7.19 -24.54 5.86
C LEU A 216 -5.92 -24.85 5.06
N GLU A 217 -5.54 -23.93 4.19
CA GLU A 217 -4.24 -24.00 3.52
C GLU A 217 -3.14 -23.92 4.58
N ARG A 218 -2.24 -24.90 4.61
CA ARG A 218 -1.01 -24.84 5.39
C ARG A 218 -0.17 -23.69 4.86
N GLY A 219 0.72 -23.13 5.71
CA GLY A 219 1.70 -22.14 5.26
C GLY A 219 2.56 -22.69 4.11
N VAL A 220 3.27 -21.79 3.42
CA VAL A 220 4.14 -22.17 2.29
C VAL A 220 5.18 -23.21 2.73
N PRO A 221 5.23 -24.41 2.12
CA PRO A 221 6.14 -25.46 2.50
C PRO A 221 7.59 -25.10 2.16
N THR A 222 8.50 -25.32 3.11
CA THR A 222 9.94 -25.04 2.92
C THR A 222 10.64 -26.11 2.09
N GLY A 223 10.06 -27.32 2.00
CA GLY A 223 10.66 -28.51 1.39
C GLY A 223 11.58 -29.26 2.35
N PHE A 224 11.73 -28.81 3.59
CA PHE A 224 12.47 -29.50 4.65
C PHE A 224 11.47 -30.02 5.68
N LYS A 225 11.25 -31.33 5.66
CA LYS A 225 10.21 -31.98 6.47
C LYS A 225 10.28 -31.58 7.95
N ASP A 226 11.48 -31.60 8.56
CA ASP A 226 11.65 -31.31 9.98
C ASP A 226 11.32 -29.85 10.30
N ILE A 227 11.57 -28.92 9.36
CA ILE A 227 11.20 -27.52 9.50
C ILE A 227 9.67 -27.39 9.36
N ASP A 228 9.09 -28.02 8.34
CA ASP A 228 7.65 -27.95 8.06
C ASP A 228 6.83 -28.63 9.17
N ASP A 229 7.31 -29.70 9.77
CA ASP A 229 6.69 -30.35 10.93
C ASP A 229 6.62 -29.41 12.16
N VAL A 230 7.64 -28.57 12.36
CA VAL A 230 7.69 -27.62 13.47
C VAL A 230 6.90 -26.33 13.18
N THR A 231 7.02 -25.79 11.96
CA THR A 231 6.45 -24.48 11.58
C THR A 231 5.07 -24.56 10.96
N GLN A 232 4.66 -25.76 10.52
CA GLN A 232 3.47 -25.97 9.69
C GLN A 232 3.50 -25.19 8.37
N GLY A 233 4.72 -25.02 7.82
CA GLY A 233 5.03 -24.13 6.71
C GLY A 233 5.21 -22.67 7.14
N LEU A 234 5.61 -21.80 6.18
CA LEU A 234 5.79 -20.37 6.41
C LEU A 234 4.45 -19.67 6.35
N GLN A 235 3.99 -19.13 7.49
CA GLN A 235 2.64 -18.56 7.61
C GLN A 235 2.55 -17.14 7.02
N PRO A 236 1.39 -16.73 6.48
CA PRO A 236 1.17 -15.35 6.03
C PRO A 236 1.45 -14.34 7.13
N GLY A 237 2.01 -13.19 6.77
CA GLY A 237 2.37 -12.15 7.72
C GLY A 237 3.64 -12.42 8.54
N GLN A 238 4.29 -13.56 8.38
CA GLN A 238 5.54 -13.87 9.09
C GLN A 238 6.75 -13.27 8.37
N MET A 239 7.67 -12.71 9.14
CA MET A 239 9.01 -12.36 8.69
C MET A 239 10.00 -13.31 9.36
N ILE A 240 10.73 -14.08 8.56
CA ILE A 240 11.69 -15.07 9.00
C ILE A 240 13.10 -14.58 8.70
N VAL A 241 13.96 -14.54 9.72
CA VAL A 241 15.35 -14.09 9.58
C VAL A 241 16.26 -15.28 9.69
N VAL A 242 16.99 -15.58 8.60
CA VAL A 242 18.02 -16.61 8.56
C VAL A 242 19.39 -15.97 8.71
N ALA A 243 20.06 -16.22 9.83
CA ALA A 243 21.38 -15.73 10.10
C ALA A 243 22.44 -16.86 10.06
N GLY A 244 23.62 -16.54 9.59
CA GLY A 244 24.73 -17.50 9.52
C GLY A 244 26.04 -16.81 9.15
N ARG A 245 27.18 -17.44 9.47
CA ARG A 245 28.48 -16.95 9.02
C ARG A 245 28.59 -17.04 7.49
N PRO A 246 29.48 -16.26 6.86
CA PRO A 246 29.77 -16.40 5.44
C PRO A 246 30.04 -17.85 5.04
N ALA A 247 29.63 -18.26 3.86
CA ALA A 247 29.78 -19.61 3.30
C ALA A 247 29.03 -20.75 4.03
N MET A 248 28.14 -20.46 4.98
CA MET A 248 27.30 -21.47 5.65
C MET A 248 26.02 -21.86 4.90
N GLY A 249 25.80 -21.33 3.70
CA GLY A 249 24.68 -21.72 2.84
C GLY A 249 23.39 -20.94 3.07
N LYS A 250 23.40 -19.73 3.66
CA LYS A 250 22.19 -18.87 3.82
C LYS A 250 21.42 -18.69 2.51
N SER A 251 22.12 -18.21 1.48
CA SER A 251 21.54 -17.97 0.14
C SER A 251 20.97 -19.25 -0.45
N THR A 252 21.68 -20.37 -0.30
CA THR A 252 21.21 -21.69 -0.78
C THR A 252 19.90 -22.08 -0.09
N LEU A 253 19.81 -21.93 1.23
CA LEU A 253 18.60 -22.24 1.99
C LEU A 253 17.39 -21.39 1.53
N GLY A 254 17.61 -20.07 1.35
CA GLY A 254 16.55 -19.18 0.86
C GLY A 254 16.08 -19.54 -0.55
N ILE A 255 17.01 -19.90 -1.44
CA ILE A 255 16.71 -20.39 -2.79
C ILE A 255 15.94 -21.71 -2.74
N ASP A 256 16.33 -22.64 -1.84
CA ASP A 256 15.64 -23.92 -1.68
C ASP A 256 14.21 -23.75 -1.19
N PHE A 257 13.92 -22.78 -0.31
CA PHE A 257 12.55 -22.44 0.07
C PHE A 257 11.75 -21.92 -1.11
N ALA A 258 12.29 -20.96 -1.87
CA ALA A 258 11.62 -20.42 -3.06
C ALA A 258 11.41 -21.48 -4.14
N ARG A 259 12.38 -22.37 -4.34
CA ARG A 259 12.31 -23.52 -5.25
C ARG A 259 11.23 -24.50 -4.82
N SER A 260 11.17 -24.87 -3.54
CA SER A 260 10.12 -25.75 -3.00
C SER A 260 8.75 -25.15 -3.21
N ALA A 261 8.55 -23.89 -2.85
CA ALA A 261 7.29 -23.19 -3.03
C ALA A 261 6.84 -23.20 -4.49
N ALA A 262 7.68 -22.72 -5.40
CA ALA A 262 7.29 -22.48 -6.78
C ALA A 262 7.27 -23.74 -7.65
N LEU A 263 8.28 -24.63 -7.52
CA LEU A 263 8.42 -25.79 -8.42
C LEU A 263 7.66 -27.04 -7.93
N HIS A 264 7.49 -27.19 -6.61
CA HIS A 264 6.85 -28.38 -6.05
C HIS A 264 5.42 -28.16 -5.57
N HIS A 265 5.09 -26.90 -5.21
CA HIS A 265 3.78 -26.56 -4.64
C HIS A 265 2.99 -25.55 -5.48
N HIS A 266 3.60 -24.98 -6.54
CA HIS A 266 3.00 -23.93 -7.39
C HIS A 266 2.62 -22.65 -6.63
N ASP A 267 3.25 -22.41 -5.49
CA ASP A 267 3.10 -21.16 -4.73
C ASP A 267 4.05 -20.10 -5.31
N ALA A 268 3.52 -18.97 -5.74
CA ALA A 268 4.34 -17.93 -6.35
C ALA A 268 5.39 -17.40 -5.37
N ALA A 269 6.66 -17.41 -5.80
CA ALA A 269 7.79 -16.97 -5.01
C ALA A 269 8.67 -16.00 -5.78
N VAL A 270 9.22 -14.97 -5.08
CA VAL A 270 10.20 -14.05 -5.64
C VAL A 270 11.48 -14.03 -4.81
N VAL A 271 12.61 -14.05 -5.49
CA VAL A 271 13.95 -13.93 -4.89
C VAL A 271 14.57 -12.61 -5.34
N PHE A 272 14.77 -11.70 -4.39
CA PHE A 272 15.57 -10.49 -4.58
C PHE A 272 17.00 -10.78 -4.15
N SER A 273 17.90 -10.86 -5.12
CA SER A 273 19.30 -11.18 -4.88
C SER A 273 20.18 -9.96 -5.09
N LEU A 274 20.74 -9.46 -4.02
CA LEU A 274 21.65 -8.32 -4.01
C LEU A 274 23.13 -8.73 -4.06
N GLU A 275 23.41 -10.04 -3.90
CA GLU A 275 24.77 -10.59 -3.88
C GLU A 275 25.08 -11.41 -5.15
N MET A 276 24.10 -12.15 -5.66
CA MET A 276 24.30 -13.12 -6.76
C MET A 276 23.50 -12.73 -7.99
N SER A 277 24.08 -12.96 -9.17
CA SER A 277 23.36 -12.75 -10.44
C SER A 277 22.25 -13.79 -10.66
N LYS A 278 21.21 -13.41 -11.42
CA LYS A 278 20.10 -14.31 -11.81
C LYS A 278 20.60 -15.57 -12.51
N THR A 279 21.66 -15.47 -13.31
CA THR A 279 22.27 -16.62 -14.00
C THR A 279 22.89 -17.61 -13.00
N GLU A 280 23.53 -17.11 -11.96
CA GLU A 280 24.15 -17.94 -10.93
C GLU A 280 23.09 -18.63 -10.05
N LEU A 281 21.99 -17.93 -9.73
CA LEU A 281 20.82 -18.48 -9.06
C LEU A 281 20.17 -19.57 -9.90
N ALA A 282 19.93 -19.32 -11.18
CA ALA A 282 19.36 -20.31 -12.10
C ALA A 282 20.22 -21.58 -12.18
N GLN A 283 21.54 -21.43 -12.27
CA GLN A 283 22.45 -22.60 -12.24
C GLN A 283 22.35 -23.42 -10.96
N ARG A 284 22.15 -22.77 -9.79
CA ARG A 284 21.95 -23.46 -8.51
C ARG A 284 20.63 -24.23 -8.48
N ILE A 285 19.56 -23.60 -8.97
CA ILE A 285 18.24 -24.23 -9.07
C ILE A 285 18.29 -25.44 -10.00
N ILE A 286 18.90 -25.28 -11.18
CA ILE A 286 19.10 -26.38 -12.15
C ILE A 286 19.89 -27.51 -11.50
N SER A 287 21.00 -27.19 -10.84
CA SER A 287 21.83 -28.19 -10.15
C SER A 287 21.07 -28.97 -9.09
N ALA A 288 20.24 -28.30 -8.30
CA ALA A 288 19.43 -28.90 -7.24
C ALA A 288 18.32 -29.83 -7.81
N GLU A 289 17.63 -29.40 -8.88
CA GLU A 289 16.53 -30.17 -9.48
C GLU A 289 16.99 -31.35 -10.34
N THR A 290 18.12 -31.17 -11.03
CA THR A 290 18.62 -32.18 -11.96
C THR A 290 19.66 -33.11 -11.36
N ASN A 291 20.13 -32.84 -10.14
CA ASN A 291 21.26 -33.52 -9.51
C ASN A 291 22.56 -33.47 -10.35
N ILE A 292 22.66 -32.50 -11.26
CA ILE A 292 23.91 -32.25 -12.02
C ILE A 292 24.80 -31.33 -11.18
N PRO A 293 26.04 -31.73 -10.88
CA PRO A 293 26.93 -30.90 -10.10
C PRO A 293 27.12 -29.51 -10.70
N LEU A 294 27.05 -28.45 -9.86
CA LEU A 294 27.17 -27.06 -10.30
C LEU A 294 28.47 -26.80 -11.09
N VAL A 295 29.57 -27.53 -10.76
CA VAL A 295 30.84 -27.44 -11.48
C VAL A 295 30.69 -27.91 -12.93
N ALA A 296 29.91 -28.97 -13.18
CA ALA A 296 29.64 -29.45 -14.54
C ALA A 296 28.82 -28.44 -15.36
N LEU A 297 27.83 -27.79 -14.73
CA LEU A 297 27.05 -26.73 -15.39
C LEU A 297 27.89 -25.51 -15.76
N ARG A 298 28.91 -25.20 -14.94
CA ARG A 298 29.83 -24.06 -15.21
C ARG A 298 30.89 -24.34 -16.27
N ARG A 299 31.31 -25.61 -16.45
CA ARG A 299 32.38 -25.98 -17.38
C ARG A 299 31.90 -26.47 -18.72
N ALA A 300 30.63 -26.77 -18.88
CA ALA A 300 29.98 -27.28 -20.08
C ALA A 300 30.62 -28.57 -20.69
N ASP A 301 31.92 -28.81 -20.48
CA ASP A 301 32.66 -29.93 -21.04
C ASP A 301 32.24 -31.28 -20.42
N ASP A 302 31.60 -31.26 -19.27
CA ASP A 302 31.17 -32.45 -18.53
C ASP A 302 29.68 -32.78 -18.76
N ILE A 303 29.00 -32.14 -19.72
CA ILE A 303 27.56 -32.36 -19.99
C ILE A 303 27.40 -33.45 -21.02
N THR A 304 27.12 -34.68 -20.55
CA THR A 304 26.82 -35.84 -21.40
C THR A 304 25.44 -35.72 -22.05
N PRO A 305 25.15 -36.50 -23.13
CA PRO A 305 23.83 -36.51 -23.77
C PRO A 305 22.70 -36.83 -22.79
N GLU A 306 22.93 -37.71 -21.80
CA GLU A 306 21.94 -38.05 -20.76
C GLU A 306 21.65 -36.86 -19.87
N ARG A 307 22.67 -36.09 -19.49
CA ARG A 307 22.51 -34.86 -18.70
C ARG A 307 21.75 -33.78 -19.52
N TRP A 308 22.00 -33.68 -20.82
CA TRP A 308 21.23 -32.82 -21.70
C TRP A 308 19.76 -33.20 -21.77
N ASN A 309 19.42 -34.48 -21.83
CA ASN A 309 18.03 -34.95 -21.78
C ASN A 309 17.38 -34.59 -20.43
N THR A 310 18.10 -34.69 -19.31
CA THR A 310 17.62 -34.31 -17.98
C THR A 310 17.35 -32.80 -17.93
N LEU A 311 18.25 -31.98 -18.48
CA LEU A 311 18.08 -30.52 -18.56
C LEU A 311 16.86 -30.16 -19.41
N ASN A 312 16.66 -30.78 -20.57
CA ASN A 312 15.50 -30.53 -21.43
C ASN A 312 14.18 -30.93 -20.74
N ASN A 313 14.15 -32.03 -20.03
CA ASN A 313 12.97 -32.44 -19.26
C ASN A 313 12.67 -31.47 -18.12
N PHE A 314 13.68 -30.91 -17.49
CA PHE A 314 13.52 -29.89 -16.46
C PHE A 314 13.03 -28.57 -17.07
N TRP A 315 13.56 -28.16 -18.23
CA TRP A 315 13.14 -26.95 -18.94
C TRP A 315 11.63 -26.94 -19.18
N ASN A 316 11.07 -28.05 -19.62
CA ASN A 316 9.63 -28.18 -19.89
C ASN A 316 8.76 -28.04 -18.62
N LYS A 317 9.33 -28.20 -17.42
CA LYS A 317 8.64 -27.99 -16.14
C LYS A 317 8.72 -26.55 -15.63
N LEU A 318 9.64 -25.76 -16.18
CA LEU A 318 9.85 -24.36 -15.75
C LEU A 318 8.90 -23.38 -16.39
N ASP A 319 8.32 -23.70 -17.57
CA ASP A 319 7.49 -22.77 -18.34
C ASP A 319 6.25 -22.25 -17.52
N ASP A 320 5.73 -23.07 -16.62
CA ASP A 320 4.57 -22.72 -15.77
C ASP A 320 4.94 -22.46 -14.30
N ALA A 321 6.24 -22.44 -13.96
CA ALA A 321 6.66 -22.29 -12.59
C ALA A 321 6.61 -20.82 -12.13
N PRO A 322 5.85 -20.45 -11.09
CA PRO A 322 5.71 -19.07 -10.63
C PRO A 322 6.91 -18.63 -9.76
N LEU A 323 8.14 -18.78 -10.27
CA LEU A 323 9.38 -18.39 -9.61
C LEU A 323 9.99 -17.17 -10.30
N PHE A 324 10.06 -16.06 -9.58
CA PHE A 324 10.59 -14.79 -10.07
C PHE A 324 11.95 -14.49 -9.42
N ILE A 325 12.89 -13.98 -10.20
CA ILE A 325 14.23 -13.61 -9.74
C ILE A 325 14.55 -12.19 -10.19
N ASP A 326 14.98 -11.38 -9.24
CA ASP A 326 15.43 -10.02 -9.47
C ASP A 326 16.84 -9.82 -8.89
N ASP A 327 17.80 -9.49 -9.74
CA ASP A 327 19.21 -9.26 -9.39
C ASP A 327 19.62 -7.78 -9.60
N SER A 328 18.65 -6.87 -9.56
CA SER A 328 18.92 -5.43 -9.72
C SER A 328 19.82 -4.92 -8.59
N PRO A 329 20.94 -4.26 -8.91
CA PRO A 329 21.83 -3.70 -7.90
C PRO A 329 21.17 -2.50 -7.20
N ASN A 330 21.53 -2.25 -5.95
CA ASN A 330 21.09 -1.07 -5.17
C ASN A 330 19.57 -0.93 -5.00
N MET A 331 18.87 -2.04 -4.90
CA MET A 331 17.42 -2.06 -4.79
C MET A 331 16.94 -1.37 -3.52
N SER A 332 16.02 -0.43 -3.68
CA SER A 332 15.40 0.27 -2.56
C SER A 332 14.22 -0.55 -1.99
N LEU A 333 13.89 -0.30 -0.72
CA LEU A 333 12.70 -0.90 -0.09
C LEU A 333 11.41 -0.60 -0.85
N MET A 334 11.28 0.60 -1.41
CA MET A 334 10.10 1.04 -2.17
C MET A 334 9.94 0.22 -3.45
N GLU A 335 11.03 -0.07 -4.15
CA GLU A 335 11.01 -0.92 -5.35
C GLU A 335 10.62 -2.35 -5.02
N ILE A 336 11.18 -2.93 -3.94
CA ILE A 336 10.77 -4.27 -3.47
C ILE A 336 9.28 -4.30 -3.19
N ARG A 337 8.74 -3.31 -2.47
CA ARG A 337 7.30 -3.22 -2.17
C ARG A 337 6.44 -3.10 -3.42
N ALA A 338 6.85 -2.27 -4.38
CA ALA A 338 6.11 -2.09 -5.63
C ALA A 338 6.08 -3.38 -6.46
N LYS A 339 7.23 -4.08 -6.57
CA LYS A 339 7.35 -5.36 -7.27
C LYS A 339 6.54 -6.46 -6.58
N CYS A 340 6.61 -6.57 -5.24
CA CYS A 340 5.82 -7.53 -4.46
C CYS A 340 4.30 -7.28 -4.61
N ARG A 341 3.85 -6.01 -4.55
CA ARG A 341 2.43 -5.68 -4.79
C ARG A 341 1.95 -6.10 -6.17
N ARG A 342 2.75 -5.82 -7.18
CA ARG A 342 2.42 -6.21 -8.54
C ARG A 342 2.31 -7.73 -8.65
N LEU A 343 3.30 -8.49 -8.18
CA LEU A 343 3.27 -9.95 -8.20
C LEU A 343 2.13 -10.53 -7.34
N LYS A 344 1.77 -9.87 -6.22
CA LYS A 344 0.60 -10.29 -5.44
C LYS A 344 -0.71 -10.15 -6.21
N GLN A 345 -0.83 -9.14 -7.06
CA GLN A 345 -2.03 -8.91 -7.87
C GLN A 345 -2.10 -9.79 -9.12
N THR A 346 -0.95 -10.11 -9.74
CA THR A 346 -0.90 -10.88 -11.00
C THR A 346 -0.79 -12.38 -10.80
N ASP A 347 -0.02 -12.80 -9.78
CA ASP A 347 0.41 -14.20 -9.59
C ASP A 347 0.12 -14.75 -8.19
N ASP A 348 -0.60 -14.00 -7.35
CA ASP A 348 -0.89 -14.34 -5.94
C ASP A 348 0.36 -14.70 -5.13
N LEU A 349 1.37 -13.82 -5.15
CA LEU A 349 2.65 -14.01 -4.47
C LEU A 349 2.49 -14.49 -3.02
N LYS A 350 3.14 -15.60 -2.68
CA LYS A 350 3.10 -16.24 -1.36
C LYS A 350 4.42 -16.10 -0.59
N LEU A 351 5.57 -16.11 -1.26
CA LEU A 351 6.89 -16.08 -0.62
C LEU A 351 7.80 -15.02 -1.23
N VAL A 352 8.44 -14.24 -0.35
CA VAL A 352 9.48 -13.26 -0.71
C VAL A 352 10.77 -13.64 -0.03
N VAL A 353 11.85 -13.82 -0.79
CA VAL A 353 13.20 -14.06 -0.29
C VAL A 353 14.06 -12.85 -0.63
N ILE A 354 14.79 -12.31 0.36
CA ILE A 354 15.72 -11.19 0.17
C ILE A 354 17.12 -11.61 0.63
N ASP A 355 18.07 -11.66 -0.28
CA ASP A 355 19.45 -12.08 -0.01
C ASP A 355 20.43 -10.98 -0.45
N TYR A 356 20.91 -10.17 0.48
CA TYR A 356 20.62 -10.05 1.89
C TYR A 356 20.42 -8.59 2.29
N LEU A 357 19.72 -8.38 3.38
CA LEU A 357 19.21 -7.12 3.87
C LEU A 357 20.27 -6.00 3.97
N GLN A 358 21.50 -6.35 4.32
CA GLN A 358 22.59 -5.38 4.49
C GLN A 358 23.12 -4.77 3.19
N LEU A 359 22.71 -5.24 2.02
CA LEU A 359 23.08 -4.65 0.72
C LEU A 359 22.00 -3.68 0.19
N MET A 360 20.85 -3.58 0.88
CA MET A 360 19.81 -2.63 0.52
C MET A 360 20.26 -1.19 0.80
N SER A 361 19.73 -0.25 0.02
CA SER A 361 19.95 1.19 0.16
C SER A 361 18.67 1.88 0.59
N SER A 362 18.75 2.77 1.58
CA SER A 362 17.61 3.58 2.02
C SER A 362 17.36 4.80 1.12
N GLY A 363 18.35 5.20 0.31
CA GLY A 363 18.29 6.45 -0.46
C GLY A 363 18.30 7.72 0.41
N LYS A 364 18.41 7.58 1.74
CA LYS A 364 18.46 8.69 2.70
C LYS A 364 19.82 8.70 3.39
N GLN A 365 20.34 9.90 3.73
CA GLN A 365 21.50 10.00 4.61
C GLN A 365 21.06 9.66 6.04
N ILE A 366 21.30 8.41 6.45
CA ILE A 366 21.03 7.94 7.80
C ILE A 366 22.35 7.90 8.58
N GLU A 367 22.34 8.39 9.82
CA GLU A 367 23.52 8.55 10.66
C GLU A 367 24.23 7.24 11.01
N SER A 368 23.55 6.10 10.99
CA SER A 368 24.19 4.81 11.27
C SER A 368 23.57 3.63 10.47
N ARG A 369 24.41 2.72 10.03
CA ARG A 369 24.00 1.47 9.35
C ARG A 369 23.05 0.61 10.18
N GLN A 370 23.18 0.64 11.50
CA GLN A 370 22.30 -0.11 12.41
C GLN A 370 20.86 0.43 12.39
N GLN A 371 20.69 1.75 12.34
CA GLN A 371 19.37 2.36 12.21
C GLN A 371 18.72 2.01 10.88
N GLU A 372 19.48 2.04 9.80
CA GLU A 372 19.02 1.68 8.47
C GLU A 372 18.52 0.22 8.39
N VAL A 373 19.27 -0.73 8.92
CA VAL A 373 18.87 -2.14 8.99
C VAL A 373 17.62 -2.33 9.87
N SER A 374 17.51 -1.57 10.96
CA SER A 374 16.33 -1.61 11.82
C SER A 374 15.08 -1.08 11.10
N GLU A 375 15.22 0.01 10.33
CA GLU A 375 14.14 0.56 9.50
C GLU A 375 13.70 -0.43 8.43
N PHE A 376 14.64 -1.06 7.74
CA PHE A 376 14.34 -2.10 6.75
C PHE A 376 13.60 -3.28 7.36
N SER A 377 14.08 -3.78 8.51
CA SER A 377 13.46 -4.90 9.21
C SER A 377 12.01 -4.60 9.59
N ARG A 378 11.74 -3.39 10.15
CA ARG A 378 10.39 -2.95 10.47
C ARG A 378 9.51 -2.84 9.22
N ALA A 379 10.03 -2.26 8.16
CA ALA A 379 9.28 -2.04 6.93
C ALA A 379 8.99 -3.34 6.17
N LEU A 380 9.91 -4.31 6.20
CA LEU A 380 9.70 -5.65 5.64
C LEU A 380 8.68 -6.46 6.46
N LYS A 381 8.68 -6.30 7.79
CA LYS A 381 7.64 -6.91 8.63
C LYS A 381 6.23 -6.35 8.31
N LEU A 382 6.14 -5.07 7.96
CA LEU A 382 4.88 -4.45 7.51
C LEU A 382 4.51 -4.85 6.08
N LEU A 383 5.47 -5.28 5.25
CA LEU A 383 5.23 -5.79 3.91
C LEU A 383 4.67 -7.21 3.95
N ALA A 384 5.20 -8.05 4.84
CA ALA A 384 4.74 -9.43 5.06
C ALA A 384 3.32 -9.46 5.64
#